data_d37e43fdb8e58fe16b76e071c174016c
#
_entry.id   d37e43fdb8e58fe16b76e071c174016c
#
_cell.length_a   1.000
_cell.length_b   1.000
_cell.length_c   1.000
_cell.angle_alpha   90.00
_cell.angle_beta   90.00
_cell.angle_gamma   90.00
#
_symmetry.space_group_name_H-M   'P 1'
#
loop_
_entity.id
_entity.type
_entity.pdbx_description
1 polymer ?
#
loop_
_entity_poly.entity_id
_entity_poly.type
_entity_poly.pdbx_seq_one_letter_code
_entity_poly.pdbx_strand_id
1 'polypeptide(L)'
;YTFRYKWSFFISVIGFISFAFADIAAVEWIRRIIGFINSEEENFSSFLALSLILIALGRGIGFFVGNYFMSRVGFGIVHDLRAELFQKLHDLPKSYFDANQSGQLINRITFTTTQVSGAASNAVKTLIREGFLLIGLFVYLLILNFKLTLLLIGTAPLIALIVYVAGKRLKKLAKKIQTAMGDVTPVSYTHLTLPTNLSV
;
A
#
# COMPACT_ATOMS: atom_id res chain seq x y z
N TYR A 1 1.38 -20.71 1.16
CA TYR A 1 2.49 -19.99 0.49
C TYR A 1 3.33 -19.20 1.50
N THR A 2 2.76 -18.39 2.38
CA THR A 2 3.49 -17.54 3.34
C THR A 2 4.40 -18.33 4.27
N PHE A 3 4.03 -19.57 4.65
CA PHE A 3 4.84 -20.43 5.52
C PHE A 3 6.20 -20.81 4.93
N ARG A 4 6.32 -20.83 3.60
CA ARG A 4 7.58 -21.15 2.90
C ARG A 4 8.60 -20.01 3.01
N TYR A 5 8.10 -18.77 3.13
CA TYR A 5 8.91 -17.54 3.22
C TYR A 5 8.88 -16.90 4.61
N LYS A 6 8.59 -17.71 5.67
CA LYS A 6 8.42 -17.23 7.06
C LYS A 6 9.58 -16.37 7.57
N TRP A 7 10.80 -16.72 7.25
CA TRP A 7 11.98 -15.95 7.68
C TRP A 7 12.03 -14.56 7.04
N SER A 8 11.80 -14.47 5.75
CA SER A 8 11.75 -13.18 5.05
C SER A 8 10.58 -12.33 5.56
N PHE A 9 9.43 -12.94 5.81
CA PHE A 9 8.28 -12.26 6.39
C PHE A 9 8.60 -11.71 7.79
N PHE A 10 9.22 -12.52 8.65
CA PHE A 10 9.58 -12.13 10.01
C PHE A 10 10.60 -10.97 10.03
N ILE A 11 11.64 -11.03 9.19
CA ILE A 11 12.61 -9.94 9.05
C ILE A 11 11.94 -8.66 8.55
N SER A 12 10.99 -8.77 7.62
CA SER A 12 10.21 -7.62 7.14
C SER A 12 9.40 -6.97 8.26
N VAL A 13 8.75 -7.77 9.11
CA VAL A 13 7.99 -7.28 10.27
C VAL A 13 8.91 -6.54 11.24
N ILE A 14 10.09 -7.09 11.55
CA ILE A 14 11.10 -6.40 12.39
C ILE A 14 11.50 -5.05 11.75
N GLY A 15 11.73 -5.03 10.44
CA GLY A 15 12.05 -3.80 9.71
C GLY A 15 10.95 -2.74 9.85
N PHE A 16 9.68 -3.12 9.73
CA PHE A 16 8.55 -2.19 9.89
C PHE A 16 8.35 -1.74 11.34
N ILE A 17 8.62 -2.60 12.32
CA ILE A 17 8.62 -2.21 13.73
C ILE A 17 9.74 -1.19 13.99
N SER A 18 10.95 -1.43 13.49
CA SER A 18 12.07 -0.48 13.59
C SER A 18 11.72 0.87 12.94
N PHE A 19 11.09 0.85 11.77
CA PHE A 19 10.58 2.04 11.09
C PHE A 19 9.58 2.82 11.97
N ALA A 20 8.58 2.12 12.56
CA ALA A 20 7.59 2.74 13.43
C ALA A 20 8.23 3.36 14.68
N PHE A 21 9.20 2.71 15.31
CA PHE A 21 9.96 3.26 16.43
C PHE A 21 10.74 4.52 16.04
N ALA A 22 11.37 4.53 14.87
CA ALA A 22 12.08 5.71 14.37
C ALA A 22 11.14 6.89 14.10
N ASP A 23 9.93 6.65 13.58
CA ASP A 23 8.91 7.68 13.39
C ASP A 23 8.41 8.26 14.71
N ILE A 24 8.20 7.43 15.74
CA ILE A 24 7.82 7.89 17.09
C ILE A 24 8.99 8.71 17.71
N ALA A 25 10.22 8.24 17.53
CA ALA A 25 11.40 8.97 18.00
C ALA A 25 11.55 10.33 17.31
N ALA A 26 11.18 10.44 16.03
CA ALA A 26 11.16 11.71 15.30
C ALA A 26 10.13 12.69 15.89
N VAL A 27 8.93 12.20 16.25
CA VAL A 27 7.90 13.02 16.90
C VAL A 27 8.38 13.52 18.27
N GLU A 28 8.98 12.65 19.09
CA GLU A 28 9.56 13.02 20.38
C GLU A 28 10.72 14.01 20.22
N TRP A 29 11.52 13.87 19.17
CA TRP A 29 12.60 14.78 18.85
C TRP A 29 12.07 16.19 18.53
N ILE A 30 11.00 16.30 17.71
CA ILE A 30 10.35 17.58 17.42
C ILE A 30 9.81 18.21 18.71
N ARG A 31 9.19 17.43 19.58
CA ARG A 31 8.69 17.91 20.87
C ARG A 31 9.81 18.51 21.73
N ARG A 32 10.96 17.83 21.79
CA ARG A 32 12.13 18.30 22.55
C ARG A 32 12.71 19.61 22.00
N ILE A 33 12.77 19.75 20.67
CA ILE A 33 13.22 21.00 20.04
C ILE A 33 12.27 22.16 20.36
N ILE A 34 10.96 21.94 20.27
CA ILE A 34 9.99 22.99 20.62
C ILE A 34 10.14 23.39 22.08
N GLY A 35 10.35 22.43 22.98
CA GLY A 35 10.66 22.72 24.40
C GLY A 35 11.93 23.50 24.57
N PHE A 36 12.99 23.18 23.83
CA PHE A 36 14.28 23.85 23.87
C PHE A 36 14.18 25.30 23.36
N ILE A 37 13.49 25.56 22.27
CA ILE A 37 13.29 26.92 21.72
C ILE A 37 12.56 27.80 22.74
N ASN A 38 11.62 27.23 23.49
CA ASN A 38 10.88 27.98 24.53
C ASN A 38 11.64 28.23 25.82
N SER A 39 12.78 27.55 26.06
CA SER A 39 13.56 27.64 27.29
C SER A 39 14.68 28.70 27.25
N GLU A 40 14.85 29.44 26.13
CA GLU A 40 15.91 30.47 25.94
C GLU A 40 17.36 29.97 26.22
N GLU A 41 17.59 28.67 26.26
CA GLU A 41 18.93 28.12 26.41
C GLU A 41 19.72 28.21 25.10
N GLU A 42 20.79 29.02 25.09
CA GLU A 42 21.62 29.27 23.87
C GLU A 42 22.45 28.07 23.40
N ASN A 43 22.55 27.00 24.18
CA ASN A 43 23.39 25.86 23.84
C ASN A 43 22.61 24.85 22.98
N PHE A 44 22.52 25.08 21.66
CA PHE A 44 22.10 24.07 20.70
C PHE A 44 23.11 22.90 20.73
N SER A 45 22.79 21.88 21.49
CA SER A 45 23.67 20.73 21.67
C SER A 45 23.87 20.03 20.33
N SER A 46 25.11 19.87 19.89
CA SER A 46 25.52 19.05 18.74
C SER A 46 24.97 17.62 18.84
N PHE A 47 24.63 17.18 20.05
CA PHE A 47 23.92 15.92 20.31
C PHE A 47 22.52 15.89 19.70
N LEU A 48 21.78 17.02 19.66
CA LEU A 48 20.46 17.09 19.00
C LEU A 48 20.57 16.90 17.50
N ALA A 49 21.58 17.51 16.86
CA ALA A 49 21.81 17.33 15.43
C ALA A 49 22.21 15.88 15.09
N LEU A 50 23.09 15.27 15.88
CA LEU A 50 23.52 13.88 15.69
C LEU A 50 22.35 12.91 15.89
N SER A 51 21.49 13.15 16.88
CA SER A 51 20.32 12.30 17.14
C SER A 51 19.32 12.31 15.98
N LEU A 52 19.13 13.43 15.29
CA LEU A 52 18.30 13.52 14.09
C LEU A 52 18.84 12.61 12.96
N ILE A 53 20.16 12.66 12.75
CA ILE A 53 20.82 11.82 11.73
C ILE A 53 20.62 10.33 12.06
N LEU A 54 20.79 9.95 13.33
CA LEU A 54 20.60 8.57 13.78
C LEU A 54 19.15 8.10 13.60
N ILE A 55 18.16 8.95 13.92
CA ILE A 55 16.73 8.66 13.71
C ILE A 55 16.45 8.49 12.21
N ALA A 56 16.96 9.39 11.37
CA ALA A 56 16.77 9.33 9.93
C ALA A 56 17.40 8.06 9.32
N LEU A 57 18.59 7.68 9.75
CA LEU A 57 19.26 6.45 9.34
C LEU A 57 18.47 5.21 9.80
N GLY A 58 18.04 5.15 11.06
CA GLY A 58 17.23 4.07 11.59
C GLY A 58 15.91 3.91 10.83
N ARG A 59 15.25 5.02 10.52
CA ARG A 59 14.04 5.05 9.70
C ARG A 59 14.30 4.53 8.29
N GLY A 60 15.35 5.01 7.63
CA GLY A 60 15.74 4.59 6.27
C GLY A 60 16.07 3.09 6.20
N ILE A 61 16.86 2.59 7.15
CA ILE A 61 17.23 1.17 7.24
C ILE A 61 15.99 0.31 7.51
N GLY A 62 15.18 0.68 8.49
CA GLY A 62 13.94 -0.03 8.82
C GLY A 62 12.97 -0.12 7.63
N PHE A 63 12.77 1.00 6.92
CA PHE A 63 11.96 1.06 5.72
C PHE A 63 12.52 0.17 4.59
N PHE A 64 13.82 0.26 4.34
CA PHE A 64 14.48 -0.53 3.30
C PHE A 64 14.38 -2.03 3.58
N VAL A 65 14.76 -2.46 4.79
CA VAL A 65 14.70 -3.86 5.21
C VAL A 65 13.27 -4.38 5.13
N GLY A 66 12.31 -3.65 5.70
CA GLY A 66 10.90 -4.02 5.67
C GLY A 66 10.37 -4.22 4.25
N ASN A 67 10.62 -3.27 3.35
CA ASN A 67 10.15 -3.34 1.97
C ASN A 67 10.87 -4.40 1.15
N TYR A 68 12.19 -4.54 1.30
CA TYR A 68 12.99 -5.52 0.54
C TYR A 68 12.53 -6.95 0.84
N PHE A 69 12.46 -7.31 2.12
CA PHE A 69 12.07 -8.67 2.51
C PHE A 69 10.60 -8.97 2.22
N MET A 70 9.69 -7.99 2.35
CA MET A 70 8.30 -8.18 1.96
C MET A 70 8.13 -8.33 0.45
N SER A 71 8.88 -7.59 -0.35
CA SER A 71 8.88 -7.76 -1.81
C SER A 71 9.40 -9.14 -2.20
N ARG A 72 10.42 -9.65 -1.50
CA ARG A 72 10.92 -11.02 -1.71
C ARG A 72 9.84 -12.08 -1.42
N VAL A 73 9.04 -11.90 -0.38
CA VAL A 73 7.88 -12.76 -0.08
C VAL A 73 6.87 -12.68 -1.23
N GLY A 74 6.52 -11.47 -1.69
CA GLY A 74 5.57 -11.26 -2.79
C GLY A 74 6.01 -11.93 -4.09
N PHE A 75 7.27 -11.74 -4.50
CA PHE A 75 7.80 -12.40 -5.70
C PHE A 75 7.88 -13.92 -5.57
N GLY A 76 8.20 -14.44 -4.37
CA GLY A 76 8.18 -15.86 -4.09
C GLY A 76 6.79 -16.47 -4.26
N ILE A 77 5.76 -15.81 -3.75
CA ILE A 77 4.35 -16.24 -3.93
C ILE A 77 3.95 -16.24 -5.41
N VAL A 78 4.33 -15.20 -6.17
CA VAL A 78 4.09 -15.15 -7.63
C VAL A 78 4.73 -16.33 -8.33
N HIS A 79 5.98 -16.63 -7.98
CA HIS A 79 6.72 -17.73 -8.57
C HIS A 79 6.03 -19.09 -8.30
N ASP A 80 5.67 -19.35 -7.05
CA ASP A 80 5.01 -20.60 -6.66
C ASP A 80 3.64 -20.75 -7.33
N LEU A 81 2.84 -19.66 -7.38
CA LEU A 81 1.55 -19.64 -8.06
C LEU A 81 1.67 -19.92 -9.55
N ARG A 82 2.68 -19.33 -10.21
CA ARG A 82 2.92 -19.59 -11.63
C ARG A 82 3.32 -21.03 -11.89
N ALA A 83 4.17 -21.60 -11.05
CA ALA A 83 4.59 -22.98 -11.15
C ALA A 83 3.39 -23.95 -11.02
N GLU A 84 2.54 -23.73 -10.01
CA GLU A 84 1.33 -24.54 -9.83
C GLU A 84 0.31 -24.39 -10.96
N LEU A 85 0.09 -23.16 -11.45
CA LEU A 85 -0.80 -22.95 -12.60
C LEU A 85 -0.26 -23.63 -13.85
N PHE A 86 1.05 -23.58 -14.06
CA PHE A 86 1.67 -24.25 -15.20
C PHE A 86 1.55 -25.76 -15.12
N GLN A 87 1.78 -26.35 -13.94
CA GLN A 87 1.57 -27.78 -13.71
C GLN A 87 0.09 -28.17 -13.98
N LYS A 88 -0.86 -27.43 -13.43
CA LYS A 88 -2.28 -27.71 -13.66
C LYS A 88 -2.69 -27.60 -15.13
N LEU A 89 -2.09 -26.69 -15.89
CA LEU A 89 -2.34 -26.62 -17.33
C LEU A 89 -1.84 -27.88 -18.04
N HIS A 90 -0.75 -28.48 -17.60
CA HIS A 90 -0.23 -29.71 -18.20
C HIS A 90 -1.18 -30.92 -18.01
N ASP A 91 -1.97 -30.91 -16.95
CA ASP A 91 -2.92 -31.98 -16.61
C ASP A 91 -4.28 -31.81 -17.29
N LEU A 92 -4.50 -30.69 -18.03
CA LEU A 92 -5.77 -30.43 -18.68
C LEU A 92 -5.89 -31.19 -20.03
N PRO A 93 -7.10 -31.71 -20.37
CA PRO A 93 -7.34 -32.41 -21.62
C PRO A 93 -7.25 -31.47 -22.83
N LYS A 94 -6.91 -32.03 -24.00
CA LYS A 94 -6.77 -31.29 -25.25
C LYS A 94 -8.00 -30.44 -25.58
N SER A 95 -9.20 -30.95 -25.29
CA SER A 95 -10.47 -30.24 -25.51
C SER A 95 -10.53 -28.85 -24.80
N TYR A 96 -9.82 -28.69 -23.68
CA TYR A 96 -9.75 -27.42 -22.99
C TYR A 96 -8.94 -26.39 -23.80
N PHE A 97 -7.86 -26.81 -24.44
CA PHE A 97 -7.00 -25.94 -25.26
C PHE A 97 -7.67 -25.59 -26.59
N ASP A 98 -8.48 -26.50 -27.14
CA ASP A 98 -9.25 -26.25 -28.36
C ASP A 98 -10.39 -25.24 -28.12
N ALA A 99 -10.95 -25.20 -26.90
CA ALA A 99 -12.01 -24.26 -26.51
C ALA A 99 -11.49 -22.90 -26.02
N ASN A 100 -10.20 -22.76 -25.64
CA ASN A 100 -9.64 -21.55 -25.09
C ASN A 100 -8.43 -21.06 -25.91
N GLN A 101 -8.40 -19.76 -26.20
CA GLN A 101 -7.27 -19.17 -26.92
C GLN A 101 -5.99 -19.23 -26.05
N SER A 102 -4.92 -19.79 -26.59
CA SER A 102 -3.64 -19.96 -25.91
C SER A 102 -3.09 -18.63 -25.37
N GLY A 103 -3.32 -17.52 -26.07
CA GLY A 103 -2.91 -16.17 -25.61
C GLY A 103 -3.62 -15.72 -24.33
N GLN A 104 -4.90 -16.09 -24.14
CA GLN A 104 -5.62 -15.79 -22.90
C GLN A 104 -5.08 -16.60 -21.72
N LEU A 105 -4.72 -17.85 -21.93
CA LEU A 105 -4.14 -18.71 -20.90
C LEU A 105 -2.76 -18.19 -20.44
N ILE A 106 -1.92 -17.81 -21.39
CA ILE A 106 -0.62 -17.21 -21.11
C ILE A 106 -0.81 -15.90 -20.34
N ASN A 107 -1.74 -15.04 -20.73
CA ASN A 107 -2.03 -13.79 -20.05
C ASN A 107 -2.50 -14.01 -18.59
N ARG A 108 -3.34 -15.01 -18.34
CA ARG A 108 -3.76 -15.37 -16.97
C ARG A 108 -2.60 -15.77 -16.09
N ILE A 109 -1.66 -16.58 -16.60
CA ILE A 109 -0.50 -17.05 -15.83
C ILE A 109 0.52 -15.94 -15.61
N THR A 110 0.78 -15.12 -16.63
CA THR A 110 1.85 -14.11 -16.56
C THR A 110 1.37 -12.82 -15.92
N PHE A 111 0.28 -12.25 -16.39
CA PHE A 111 -0.16 -10.91 -16.01
C PHE A 111 -1.14 -10.91 -14.83
N THR A 112 -2.23 -11.70 -14.93
CA THR A 112 -3.26 -11.72 -13.88
C THR A 112 -2.70 -12.20 -12.55
N THR A 113 -1.85 -13.23 -12.55
CA THR A 113 -1.20 -13.76 -11.35
C THR A 113 -0.32 -12.69 -10.69
N THR A 114 0.43 -11.92 -11.49
CA THR A 114 1.27 -10.83 -10.97
C THR A 114 0.44 -9.71 -10.36
N GLN A 115 -0.65 -9.31 -11.02
CA GLN A 115 -1.54 -8.26 -10.51
C GLN A 115 -2.18 -8.65 -9.17
N VAL A 116 -2.77 -9.84 -9.09
CA VAL A 116 -3.46 -10.32 -7.88
C VAL A 116 -2.47 -10.45 -6.71
N SER A 117 -1.33 -11.09 -6.96
CA SER A 117 -0.32 -11.29 -5.93
C SER A 117 0.35 -9.97 -5.53
N GLY A 118 0.59 -9.06 -6.48
CA GLY A 118 1.13 -7.74 -6.21
C GLY A 118 0.18 -6.89 -5.37
N ALA A 119 -1.11 -6.90 -5.69
CA ALA A 119 -2.14 -6.21 -4.90
C ALA A 119 -2.24 -6.77 -3.49
N ALA A 120 -2.28 -8.10 -3.33
CA ALA A 120 -2.32 -8.76 -2.03
C ALA A 120 -1.08 -8.45 -1.19
N SER A 121 0.12 -8.56 -1.78
CA SER A 121 1.39 -8.29 -1.08
C SER A 121 1.51 -6.82 -0.65
N ASN A 122 1.07 -5.88 -1.50
CA ASN A 122 1.05 -4.46 -1.15
C ASN A 122 0.04 -4.15 -0.04
N ALA A 123 -1.14 -4.75 -0.07
CA ALA A 123 -2.14 -4.59 0.99
C ALA A 123 -1.61 -5.09 2.34
N VAL A 124 -1.03 -6.30 2.38
CA VAL A 124 -0.42 -6.87 3.60
C VAL A 124 0.73 -5.99 4.09
N LYS A 125 1.61 -5.54 3.21
CA LYS A 125 2.72 -4.64 3.54
C LYS A 125 2.23 -3.34 4.19
N THR A 126 1.23 -2.71 3.59
CA THR A 126 0.66 -1.46 4.10
C THR A 126 -0.02 -1.68 5.45
N LEU A 127 -0.82 -2.74 5.58
CA LEU A 127 -1.49 -3.06 6.85
C LEU A 127 -0.50 -3.28 7.99
N ILE A 128 0.59 -4.01 7.75
CA ILE A 128 1.60 -4.27 8.76
C ILE A 128 2.34 -2.98 9.12
N ARG A 129 2.85 -2.25 8.12
CA ARG A 129 3.62 -1.02 8.34
C ARG A 129 2.80 0.05 9.06
N GLU A 130 1.65 0.41 8.48
CA GLU A 130 0.80 1.46 9.04
C GLU A 130 0.12 1.01 10.33
N GLY A 131 -0.19 -0.29 10.47
CA GLY A 131 -0.74 -0.85 11.69
C GLY A 131 0.20 -0.68 12.88
N PHE A 132 1.48 -1.04 12.74
CA PHE A 132 2.47 -0.83 13.79
C PHE A 132 2.70 0.66 14.08
N LEU A 133 2.73 1.50 13.05
CA LEU A 133 2.86 2.95 13.21
C LEU A 133 1.66 3.52 13.98
N LEU A 134 0.44 3.17 13.59
CA LEU A 134 -0.78 3.64 14.26
C LEU A 134 -0.83 3.20 15.73
N ILE A 135 -0.56 1.93 16.01
CA ILE A 135 -0.54 1.40 17.38
C ILE A 135 0.54 2.13 18.18
N GLY A 136 1.74 2.28 17.63
CA GLY A 136 2.85 2.94 18.30
C GLY A 136 2.57 4.41 18.62
N LEU A 137 2.06 5.17 17.65
CA LEU A 137 1.66 6.57 17.86
C LEU A 137 0.51 6.70 18.83
N PHE A 138 -0.45 5.78 18.78
CA PHE A 138 -1.58 5.78 19.70
C PHE A 138 -1.14 5.56 21.15
N VAL A 139 -0.27 4.57 21.39
CA VAL A 139 0.32 4.31 22.70
C VAL A 139 1.14 5.54 23.17
N TYR A 140 1.93 6.12 22.27
CA TYR A 140 2.71 7.33 22.57
C TYR A 140 1.81 8.51 22.98
N LEU A 141 0.70 8.75 22.26
CA LEU A 141 -0.27 9.80 22.60
C LEU A 141 -0.95 9.58 23.94
N LEU A 142 -1.29 8.33 24.29
CA LEU A 142 -1.88 7.97 25.58
C LEU A 142 -0.92 8.31 26.74
N ILE A 143 0.37 8.01 26.57
CA ILE A 143 1.41 8.33 27.56
C ILE A 143 1.60 9.83 27.69
N LEU A 144 1.54 10.58 26.58
CA LEU A 144 1.79 11.98 26.53
C LEU A 144 0.66 12.79 27.18
N ASN A 145 -0.57 12.54 26.76
CA ASN A 145 -1.75 13.21 27.31
C ASN A 145 -3.04 12.41 27.11
N PHE A 146 -3.42 11.67 28.13
CA PHE A 146 -4.61 10.82 28.10
C PHE A 146 -5.91 11.58 27.78
N LYS A 147 -6.08 12.80 28.33
CA LYS A 147 -7.32 13.59 28.14
C LYS A 147 -7.47 14.04 26.68
N LEU A 148 -6.39 14.54 26.06
CA LEU A 148 -6.41 14.94 24.65
C LEU A 148 -6.61 13.75 23.73
N THR A 149 -6.01 12.61 24.04
CA THR A 149 -6.19 11.37 23.26
C THR A 149 -7.64 10.87 23.31
N LEU A 150 -8.28 10.94 24.49
CA LEU A 150 -9.68 10.58 24.63
C LEU A 150 -10.61 11.49 23.80
N LEU A 151 -10.33 12.79 23.79
CA LEU A 151 -11.05 13.75 22.95
C LEU A 151 -10.89 13.43 21.47
N LEU A 152 -9.68 13.08 21.03
CA LEU A 152 -9.38 12.70 19.65
C LEU A 152 -10.13 11.43 19.26
N ILE A 153 -10.20 10.41 20.13
CA ILE A 153 -11.00 9.20 19.90
C ILE A 153 -12.50 9.55 19.79
N GLY A 154 -12.99 10.46 20.61
CA GLY A 154 -14.38 10.92 20.55
C GLY A 154 -14.74 11.62 19.25
N THR A 155 -13.79 12.29 18.59
CA THR A 155 -14.00 12.94 17.28
C THR A 155 -13.85 11.97 16.10
N ALA A 156 -13.15 10.84 16.27
CA ALA A 156 -12.89 9.86 15.21
C ALA A 156 -14.17 9.33 14.54
N PRO A 157 -15.25 8.94 15.25
CA PRO A 157 -16.47 8.46 14.61
C PRO A 157 -17.17 9.53 13.77
N LEU A 158 -17.07 10.81 14.17
CA LEU A 158 -17.62 11.93 13.40
C LEU A 158 -16.88 12.08 12.07
N ILE A 159 -15.54 12.03 12.10
CA ILE A 159 -14.72 12.06 10.90
C ILE A 159 -15.01 10.86 10.01
N ALA A 160 -15.11 9.67 10.59
CA ALA A 160 -15.44 8.44 9.86
C ALA A 160 -16.79 8.53 9.16
N LEU A 161 -17.80 9.12 9.80
CA LEU A 161 -19.12 9.35 9.21
C LEU A 161 -19.03 10.30 8.00
N ILE A 162 -18.31 11.42 8.12
CA ILE A 162 -18.11 12.38 7.04
C ILE A 162 -17.42 11.71 5.85
N VAL A 163 -16.33 10.97 6.10
CA VAL A 163 -15.58 10.24 5.07
C VAL A 163 -16.44 9.17 4.39
N TYR A 164 -17.25 8.46 5.16
CA TYR A 164 -18.17 7.45 4.62
C TYR A 164 -19.20 8.07 3.66
N VAL A 165 -19.85 9.16 4.08
CA VAL A 165 -20.84 9.87 3.26
C VAL A 165 -20.20 10.45 1.98
N ALA A 166 -19.05 11.10 2.12
CA ALA A 166 -18.29 11.64 0.99
C ALA A 166 -17.85 10.52 0.03
N GLY A 167 -17.31 9.44 0.55
CA GLY A 167 -16.86 8.28 -0.23
C GLY A 167 -18.00 7.63 -1.03
N LYS A 168 -19.21 7.52 -0.44
CA LYS A 168 -20.39 7.02 -1.13
C LYS A 168 -20.80 7.92 -2.30
N ARG A 169 -20.72 9.24 -2.12
CA ARG A 169 -21.00 10.21 -3.19
C ARG A 169 -19.95 10.15 -4.30
N LEU A 170 -18.66 10.12 -3.95
CA LEU A 170 -17.56 10.01 -4.90
C LEU A 170 -17.65 8.72 -5.72
N LYS A 171 -17.95 7.59 -5.08
CA LYS A 171 -18.12 6.31 -5.78
C LYS A 171 -19.26 6.34 -6.78
N LYS A 172 -20.39 6.99 -6.42
CA LYS A 172 -21.54 7.17 -7.34
C LYS A 172 -21.17 8.06 -8.52
N LEU A 173 -20.39 9.12 -8.29
CA LEU A 173 -19.93 10.04 -9.33
C LEU A 173 -18.93 9.36 -10.27
N ALA A 174 -17.94 8.64 -9.71
CA ALA A 174 -16.96 7.87 -10.49
C ALA A 174 -17.64 6.82 -11.40
N LYS A 175 -18.69 6.13 -10.89
CA LYS A 175 -19.47 5.19 -11.70
C LYS A 175 -20.20 5.88 -12.84
N LYS A 176 -20.75 7.09 -12.62
CA LYS A 176 -21.39 7.87 -13.68
C LYS A 176 -20.41 8.31 -14.76
N ILE A 177 -19.21 8.76 -14.35
CA ILE A 177 -18.15 9.15 -15.30
C ILE A 177 -17.73 7.93 -16.12
N GLN A 178 -17.55 6.77 -15.50
CA GLN A 178 -17.13 5.54 -16.18
C GLN A 178 -18.20 5.05 -17.19
N THR A 179 -19.48 5.13 -16.86
CA THR A 179 -20.58 4.83 -17.81
C THR A 179 -20.59 5.83 -18.96
N ALA A 180 -20.50 7.13 -18.68
CA ALA A 180 -20.49 8.16 -19.72
C ALA A 180 -19.27 8.01 -20.67
N MET A 181 -18.10 7.64 -20.16
CA MET A 181 -16.93 7.33 -20.99
C MET A 181 -17.12 6.06 -21.84
N GLY A 182 -17.84 5.05 -21.30
CA GLY A 182 -18.20 3.84 -22.05
C GLY A 182 -19.12 4.15 -23.23
N ASP A 183 -20.04 5.10 -23.09
CA ASP A 183 -20.98 5.48 -24.12
C ASP A 183 -20.34 6.36 -25.23
N VAL A 184 -19.29 7.11 -24.92
CA VAL A 184 -18.58 7.97 -25.90
C VAL A 184 -17.71 7.13 -26.85
N THR A 185 -17.16 6.04 -26.40
CA THR A 185 -16.25 5.22 -27.20
C THR A 185 -16.92 4.62 -28.47
N PRO A 186 -18.11 4.02 -28.41
CA PRO A 186 -18.78 3.48 -29.61
C PRO A 186 -19.24 4.60 -30.58
N VAL A 187 -19.67 5.76 -30.07
CA VAL A 187 -20.08 6.91 -30.91
C VAL A 187 -18.89 7.49 -31.68
N SER A 188 -17.73 7.58 -31.05
CA SER A 188 -16.50 8.01 -31.70
C SER A 188 -16.06 7.08 -32.84
N TYR A 189 -16.20 5.75 -32.63
CA TYR A 189 -15.91 4.77 -33.67
C TYR A 189 -16.87 4.86 -34.87
N THR A 190 -18.18 5.07 -34.64
CA THR A 190 -19.17 5.18 -35.72
C THR A 190 -18.97 6.45 -36.55
N HIS A 191 -18.54 7.54 -35.94
CA HIS A 191 -18.22 8.78 -36.68
C HIS A 191 -16.89 8.72 -37.45
N LEU A 192 -15.90 7.95 -36.96
CA LEU A 192 -14.63 7.73 -37.67
C LEU A 192 -14.72 6.72 -38.80
N THR A 193 -15.72 5.81 -38.78
CA THR A 193 -15.94 4.79 -39.80
C THR A 193 -17.04 5.14 -40.81
N LEU A 194 -17.58 6.36 -40.77
CA LEU A 194 -18.44 6.85 -41.84
C LEU A 194 -17.63 6.88 -43.15
N PRO A 195 -17.97 6.06 -44.15
CA PRO A 195 -17.24 6.07 -45.39
C PRO A 195 -17.43 7.43 -46.07
N THR A 196 -16.32 8.08 -46.34
CA THR A 196 -16.24 9.23 -47.24
C THR A 196 -16.53 8.80 -48.68
N ASN A 197 -17.68 8.21 -48.90
CA ASN A 197 -18.21 7.96 -50.26
C ASN A 197 -19.01 9.17 -50.71
N LEU A 198 -18.33 10.28 -50.91
CA LEU A 198 -18.73 11.35 -51.76
C LEU A 198 -17.74 11.39 -52.91
N SER A 199 -17.89 10.42 -53.86
CA SER A 199 -17.35 10.54 -55.18
C SER A 199 -18.54 10.50 -56.16
N VAL A 200 -18.88 11.66 -56.65
CA VAL A 200 -19.42 11.80 -58.02
C VAL A 200 -18.34 12.32 -58.87
#